data_775e7f0144fbdb95971b999e68da8e2b
#
_entry.id   775e7f0144fbdb95971b999e68da8e2b
#
_cell.length_a   1.000
_cell.length_b   1.000
_cell.length_c   1.000
_cell.angle_alpha   90.00
_cell.angle_beta   90.00
_cell.angle_gamma   90.00
#
_symmetry.space_group_name_H-M   'P 1'
#
loop_
_entity.id
_entity.type
_entity.pdbx_description
1 polymer ?
#
loop_
_entity_poly.entity_id
_entity_poly.type
_entity_poly.pdbx_seq_one_letter_code
_entity_poly.pdbx_strand_id
1 'polypeptide(L)' 'MDESQKILMGAIELFMRIGVKSVSMDDLARELGISKKTIYKHFSDKKELIAS' A
#
# COMPACT_ATOMS: atom_id res chain seq x y z
N MET A 1 -8.18 2.33 -14.27
CA MET A 1 -7.60 2.73 -12.97
C MET A 1 -6.12 2.91 -13.12
N ASP A 2 -5.58 3.98 -12.55
CA ASP A 2 -4.15 4.18 -12.62
C ASP A 2 -3.44 3.38 -11.54
N GLU A 3 -2.12 3.38 -11.58
CA GLU A 3 -1.31 2.58 -10.65
C GLU A 3 -1.48 3.01 -9.21
N SER A 4 -1.58 4.32 -8.97
CA SER A 4 -1.73 4.80 -7.59
C SER A 4 -3.04 4.36 -6.98
N GLN A 5 -4.11 4.33 -7.75
CA GLN A 5 -5.40 3.85 -7.27
C GLN A 5 -5.36 2.36 -6.96
N LYS A 6 -4.69 1.58 -7.80
CA LYS A 6 -4.55 0.16 -7.55
C LYS A 6 -3.81 -0.10 -6.25
N ILE A 7 -2.73 0.65 -6.03
CA ILE A 7 -1.95 0.53 -4.80
C ILE A 7 -2.80 0.90 -3.60
N LEU A 8 -3.52 2.01 -3.70
CA LEU A 8 -4.35 2.50 -2.60
C LEU A 8 -5.45 1.48 -2.24
N MET A 9 -6.14 0.98 -3.24
CA MET A 9 -7.22 0.02 -3.01
C MET A 9 -6.69 -1.28 -2.40
N GLY A 10 -5.58 -1.77 -2.90
CA GLY A 10 -4.96 -2.98 -2.35
C GLY A 10 -4.48 -2.77 -0.93
N ALA A 11 -3.95 -1.59 -0.65
CA ALA A 11 -3.47 -1.27 0.68
C ALA A 11 -4.62 -1.21 1.69
N ILE A 12 -5.72 -0.55 1.31
CA ILE A 12 -6.88 -0.45 2.18
C ILE A 12 -7.45 -1.82 2.48
N GLU A 13 -7.56 -2.66 1.46
CA GLU A 13 -8.06 -4.00 1.65
C GLU A 13 -7.20 -4.80 2.62
N LEU A 14 -5.89 -4.69 2.48
CA LEU A 14 -4.97 -5.40 3.37
C LEU A 14 -5.04 -4.86 4.79
N PHE A 15 -5.13 -3.52 4.93
CA PHE A 15 -5.27 -2.88 6.24
C PHE A 15 -6.52 -3.38 6.96
N MET A 16 -7.60 -3.53 6.24
CA MET A 16 -8.86 -3.98 6.84
C MET A 16 -8.82 -5.46 7.20
N ARG A 17 -8.02 -6.23 6.48
CA ARG A 17 -7.95 -7.67 6.71
C ARG A 17 -7.08 -8.04 7.88
N ILE A 18 -5.91 -7.43 8.00
CA ILE A 18 -4.96 -7.79 9.05
C ILE A 18 -4.54 -6.63 9.96
N GLY A 19 -5.07 -5.46 9.72
CA GLY A 19 -4.80 -4.30 10.58
C GLY A 19 -3.68 -3.41 10.07
N VAL A 20 -3.89 -2.11 10.19
CA VAL A 20 -2.93 -1.11 9.71
C VAL A 20 -1.55 -1.27 10.35
N LYS A 21 -1.53 -1.50 11.66
CA LYS A 21 -0.26 -1.62 12.38
C LYS A 21 0.52 -2.88 12.03
N SER A 22 -0.17 -3.88 11.53
CA SER A 22 0.44 -5.16 11.17
C SER A 22 1.01 -5.18 9.75
N VAL A 23 0.73 -4.14 8.98
CA VAL A 23 1.13 -4.08 7.58
C VAL A 23 2.30 -3.11 7.39
N SER A 24 3.38 -3.60 6.78
CA SER A 24 4.52 -2.75 6.41
C SER A 24 4.50 -2.50 4.92
N MET A 25 5.36 -1.58 4.46
CA MET A 25 5.49 -1.33 3.03
C MET A 25 6.00 -2.58 2.30
N ASP A 26 6.83 -3.38 2.96
CA ASP A 26 7.27 -4.66 2.41
C ASP A 26 6.10 -5.61 2.19
N ASP A 27 5.21 -5.66 3.18
CA ASP A 27 4.03 -6.51 3.09
C ASP A 27 3.15 -6.07 1.93
N LEU A 28 2.95 -4.78 1.77
CA LEU A 28 2.16 -4.25 0.66
C LEU A 28 2.76 -4.61 -0.68
N ALA A 29 4.07 -4.43 -0.82
CA ALA A 29 4.74 -4.76 -2.07
C ALA A 29 4.56 -6.23 -2.42
N ARG A 30 4.69 -7.10 -1.43
CA ARG A 30 4.55 -8.53 -1.64
C ARG A 30 3.12 -8.89 -2.04
N GLU A 31 2.15 -8.35 -1.32
CA GLU A 31 0.73 -8.65 -1.61
C GLU A 31 0.30 -8.14 -2.98
N LEU A 32 0.80 -6.98 -3.35
CA LEU A 32 0.42 -6.36 -4.63
C LEU A 32 1.25 -6.88 -5.80
N GLY A 33 2.30 -7.64 -5.52
CA GLY A 33 3.16 -8.18 -6.57
C GLY A 33 3.99 -7.12 -7.27
N ILE A 34 4.36 -6.07 -6.55
CA ILE A 34 5.18 -4.98 -7.10
C ILE A 34 6.34 -4.70 -6.16
N SER A 35 7.28 -3.85 -6.59
CA SER A 35 8.41 -3.49 -5.75
C SER A 35 8.04 -2.37 -4.78
N LYS A 36 8.78 -2.29 -3.68
CA LYS A 36 8.61 -1.17 -2.75
C LYS A 36 8.87 0.16 -3.44
N LYS A 37 9.81 0.16 -4.36
CA LYS A 37 10.15 1.36 -5.11
C LYS A 37 8.93 1.90 -5.85
N THR A 38 8.13 1.02 -6.40
CA THR A 38 6.92 1.41 -7.11
C THR A 38 5.93 2.06 -6.16
N ILE A 39 5.79 1.53 -4.96
CA ILE A 39 4.89 2.11 -3.97
C ILE A 39 5.37 3.49 -3.56
N TYR A 40 6.66 3.63 -3.26
CA TYR A 40 7.23 4.92 -2.83
C TYR A 40 7.18 5.98 -3.93
N LYS A 41 7.06 5.56 -5.17
CA LYS A 41 6.89 6.48 -6.29
C LYS A 41 5.59 7.28 -6.17
N HIS A 42 4.56 6.67 -5.59
CA HIS A 42 3.24 7.28 -5.46
C HIS A 42 2.91 7.73 -4.04
N PHE A 43 3.46 7.05 -3.05
CA PHE A 43 3.16 7.32 -1.64
C PHE A 43 4.45 7.30 -0.84
N SER A 44 4.73 8.40 -0.15
CA SER A 44 6.00 8.56 0.57
C SER A 44 6.14 7.57 1.74
N ASP A 45 5.03 7.28 2.40
CA ASP A 45 5.05 6.32 3.49
C ASP A 45 3.63 5.77 3.73
N LYS A 46 3.52 4.89 4.72
CA LYS A 46 2.24 4.27 5.04
C LYS A 46 1.20 5.27 5.51
N LYS A 47 1.63 6.33 6.17
CA LYS A 47 0.72 7.37 6.64
C LYS A 47 0.01 8.05 5.48
N GLU A 48 0.72 8.26 4.39
CA GLU A 48 0.16 8.88 3.20
C GLU A 48 -0.93 8.01 2.60
N LEU A 49 -0.71 6.69 2.61
CA LEU A 49 -1.72 5.75 2.16
C LEU A 49 -2.98 5.83 3.02
N ILE A 50 -2.80 5.91 4.33
CA ILE A 50 -3.91 5.96 5.26
C ILE A 50 -4.70 7.26 5.12
N ALA A 51 -4.00 8.35 4.87
CA ALA A 51 -4.61 9.68 4.76
C ALA A 51 -5.30 9.93 3.42
N SER A 52 -5.05 9.09 2.43
CA SER A 52 -5.63 9.28 1.09
C SER A 52 -7.13 9.05 1.03
#